data_3b9e9cda8d341685c68022d47f6b4e91
#
_entry.id   3b9e9cda8d341685c68022d47f6b4e91
#
_cell.length_a   1.000
_cell.length_b   1.000
_cell.length_c   1.000
_cell.angle_alpha   90.00
_cell.angle_beta   90.00
_cell.angle_gamma   90.00
#
_symmetry.space_group_name_H-M   'P 1'
#
loop_
_entity.id
_entity.type
_entity.pdbx_description
1 polymer ?
#
loop_
_entity_poly.entity_id
_entity_poly.type
_entity_poly.pdbx_seq_one_letter_code
_entity_poly.pdbx_strand_id
1 'polypeptide(L)'
;MNHAQDARATFELHLPNTLAKPHINVTPLIDVLLVLLIIFMVVSPLKPARFLTKVPEKPNVDQPVTANIDTLVVTIKGDRSLMLNGLTDMGSVYDTSKLSATLVDLFQQRLRNHAYRYELRDRADLSEETRIEKTVFIKAPRSIPYADVVRVLDGIKGAGASPVGLQIDDLN
;
A
#
# COMPACT_ATOMS: atom_id res chain seq x y z
N MET A 1 84.70 -60.47 32.65
CA MET A 1 83.95 -60.69 31.40
C MET A 1 82.49 -60.30 31.63
N ASN A 2 82.14 -59.10 31.15
CA ASN A 2 81.01 -58.76 30.32
C ASN A 2 79.62 -59.09 30.86
N HIS A 3 78.77 -58.23 31.08
CA HIS A 3 78.07 -57.38 30.14
C HIS A 3 77.33 -56.29 30.87
N ALA A 4 77.69 -55.07 30.54
CA ALA A 4 76.79 -53.94 30.68
C ALA A 4 75.80 -54.00 29.53
N GLN A 5 74.58 -53.94 29.81
CA GLN A 5 73.55 -53.60 28.80
C GLN A 5 72.56 -52.53 29.32
N ASP A 6 72.67 -51.47 28.67
CA ASP A 6 71.83 -50.29 28.68
C ASP A 6 70.34 -50.60 28.74
N ALA A 7 69.69 -50.08 29.72
CA ALA A 7 68.29 -49.91 29.71
C ALA A 7 68.03 -48.38 29.61
N ARG A 8 68.03 -47.87 28.38
CA ARG A 8 67.42 -46.55 28.07
C ARG A 8 65.90 -46.67 28.18
N ALA A 9 65.38 -46.29 29.32
CA ALA A 9 63.97 -46.06 29.46
C ALA A 9 63.63 -44.77 28.75
N THR A 10 63.04 -44.86 27.57
CA THR A 10 62.36 -43.73 26.90
C THR A 10 61.14 -43.35 27.68
N PHE A 11 61.31 -42.27 28.43
CA PHE A 11 60.17 -41.65 29.10
C PHE A 11 59.34 -40.89 28.02
N GLU A 12 58.33 -41.51 27.47
CA GLU A 12 57.31 -40.83 26.63
C GLU A 12 56.39 -39.96 27.51
N LEU A 13 56.66 -38.66 27.46
CA LEU A 13 55.72 -37.67 28.02
C LEU A 13 54.45 -37.73 27.24
N HIS A 14 53.49 -38.44 27.76
CA HIS A 14 52.07 -38.40 27.24
C HIS A 14 51.47 -37.10 27.71
N LEU A 15 51.57 -36.04 26.90
CA LEU A 15 50.87 -34.79 27.11
C LEU A 15 49.39 -35.03 26.69
N PRO A 16 48.46 -34.89 27.60
CA PRO A 16 47.06 -34.93 27.21
C PRO A 16 46.74 -33.67 26.37
N ASN A 17 46.60 -33.88 25.08
CA ASN A 17 46.19 -32.83 24.15
C ASN A 17 44.69 -32.56 24.32
N THR A 18 44.29 -32.01 25.45
CA THR A 18 42.94 -31.49 25.68
C THR A 18 42.90 -30.08 25.15
N LEU A 19 42.80 -29.92 23.83
CA LEU A 19 42.35 -28.69 23.24
C LEU A 19 40.93 -28.47 23.70
N ALA A 20 40.77 -27.68 24.73
CA ALA A 20 39.45 -27.21 25.18
C ALA A 20 38.80 -26.48 24.02
N LYS A 21 37.86 -27.09 23.36
CA LYS A 21 37.03 -26.39 22.36
C LYS A 21 36.21 -25.33 23.09
N PRO A 22 36.38 -24.05 22.79
CA PRO A 22 35.56 -23.02 23.41
C PRO A 22 34.09 -23.24 22.99
N HIS A 23 33.25 -23.67 23.91
CA HIS A 23 31.82 -23.73 23.73
C HIS A 23 31.25 -22.32 23.97
N ILE A 24 31.02 -21.59 22.90
CA ILE A 24 30.27 -20.34 23.00
C ILE A 24 28.81 -20.70 23.33
N ASN A 25 28.36 -20.29 24.51
CA ASN A 25 26.94 -20.42 24.87
C ASN A 25 26.14 -19.38 24.07
N VAL A 26 25.45 -19.81 23.02
CA VAL A 26 24.65 -18.95 22.12
C VAL A 26 23.29 -18.58 22.71
N THR A 27 22.91 -19.20 23.83
CA THR A 27 21.60 -18.98 24.48
C THR A 27 21.34 -17.50 24.80
N PRO A 28 22.28 -16.75 25.42
CA PRO A 28 22.06 -15.33 25.69
C PRO A 28 21.94 -14.49 24.41
N LEU A 29 22.60 -14.90 23.34
CA LEU A 29 22.53 -14.19 22.06
C LEU A 29 21.20 -14.40 21.38
N ILE A 30 20.66 -15.62 21.42
CA ILE A 30 19.35 -15.96 20.84
C ILE A 30 18.24 -15.23 21.60
N ASP A 31 18.33 -15.13 22.93
CA ASP A 31 17.35 -14.41 23.75
C ASP A 31 17.27 -12.93 23.37
N VAL A 32 18.42 -12.26 23.28
CA VAL A 32 18.46 -10.84 22.85
C VAL A 32 17.89 -10.67 21.45
N LEU A 33 18.21 -11.56 20.50
CA LEU A 33 17.68 -11.50 19.13
C LEU A 33 16.16 -11.72 19.11
N LEU A 34 15.64 -12.63 19.93
CA LEU A 34 14.22 -12.92 20.03
C LEU A 34 13.46 -11.73 20.63
N VAL A 35 14.00 -11.12 21.69
CA VAL A 35 13.42 -9.90 22.30
C VAL A 35 13.43 -8.75 21.30
N LEU A 36 14.51 -8.54 20.56
CA LEU A 36 14.57 -7.51 19.52
C LEU A 36 13.54 -7.78 18.42
N LEU A 37 13.37 -9.05 18.00
CA LEU A 37 12.38 -9.43 17.00
C LEU A 37 10.95 -9.07 17.46
N ILE A 38 10.61 -9.40 18.72
CA ILE A 38 9.31 -9.08 19.30
C ILE A 38 9.11 -7.56 19.39
N ILE A 39 10.13 -6.81 19.85
CA ILE A 39 10.06 -5.36 19.91
C ILE A 39 9.84 -4.76 18.52
N PHE A 40 10.55 -5.21 17.50
CA PHE A 40 10.33 -4.74 16.13
C PHE A 40 8.94 -5.09 15.60
N MET A 41 8.40 -6.25 15.97
CA MET A 41 7.05 -6.65 15.59
C MET A 41 6.00 -5.74 16.25
N VAL A 42 6.17 -5.39 17.53
CA VAL A 42 5.22 -4.55 18.29
C VAL A 42 5.36 -3.06 17.93
N VAL A 43 6.60 -2.58 17.72
CA VAL A 43 6.88 -1.17 17.38
C VAL A 43 6.69 -0.90 15.89
N SER A 44 6.66 -1.95 15.04
CA SER A 44 6.37 -1.77 13.61
C SER A 44 4.94 -1.21 13.47
N PRO A 45 4.77 0.12 13.32
CA PRO A 45 3.44 0.67 13.13
C PRO A 45 2.91 0.08 11.83
N LEU A 46 1.80 -0.64 11.89
CA LEU A 46 0.97 -0.85 10.72
C LEU A 46 0.74 0.55 10.16
N LYS A 47 1.45 0.90 9.08
CA LYS A 47 1.17 2.18 8.40
C LYS A 47 -0.31 2.13 8.08
N PRO A 48 -1.16 2.92 8.76
CA PRO A 48 -2.55 3.01 8.34
C PRO A 48 -2.44 3.40 6.87
N ALA A 49 -3.09 2.65 5.98
CA ALA A 49 -3.27 3.08 4.61
C ALA A 49 -3.94 4.45 4.73
N ARG A 50 -3.16 5.52 4.68
CA ARG A 50 -3.68 6.87 4.69
C ARG A 50 -4.43 6.98 3.38
N PHE A 51 -5.75 6.87 3.47
CA PHE A 51 -6.60 7.30 2.40
C PHE A 51 -6.31 8.79 2.25
N LEU A 52 -5.58 9.15 1.21
CA LEU A 52 -5.48 10.54 0.79
C LEU A 52 -6.88 10.91 0.28
N THR A 53 -7.77 11.19 1.21
CA THR A 53 -9.08 11.76 0.90
C THR A 53 -8.82 13.25 0.75
N LYS A 54 -8.75 13.72 -0.49
CA LYS A 54 -8.79 15.14 -0.77
C LYS A 54 -10.20 15.59 -0.45
N VAL A 55 -10.39 16.19 0.72
CA VAL A 55 -11.66 16.86 1.04
C VAL A 55 -11.69 18.10 0.15
N PRO A 56 -12.68 18.25 -0.74
CA PRO A 56 -12.82 19.47 -1.51
C PRO A 56 -12.93 20.65 -0.53
N GLU A 57 -12.06 21.66 -0.66
CA GLU A 57 -12.31 22.94 0.00
C GLU A 57 -13.68 23.43 -0.42
N LYS A 58 -14.42 24.02 0.54
CA LYS A 58 -15.68 24.68 0.21
C LYS A 58 -15.44 25.63 -0.96
N PRO A 59 -16.23 25.55 -2.05
CA PRO A 59 -16.03 26.44 -3.18
C PRO A 59 -16.03 27.88 -2.68
N ASN A 60 -14.94 28.61 -2.89
CA ASN A 60 -14.96 30.04 -2.79
C ASN A 60 -15.89 30.54 -3.87
N VAL A 61 -17.02 31.10 -3.48
CA VAL A 61 -18.13 31.53 -4.36
C VAL A 61 -17.67 32.61 -5.37
N ASP A 62 -16.47 33.19 -5.17
CA ASP A 62 -15.94 34.30 -5.96
C ASP A 62 -14.91 33.90 -7.03
N GLN A 63 -14.58 32.61 -7.16
CA GLN A 63 -13.76 32.15 -8.28
C GLN A 63 -14.59 31.29 -9.22
N PRO A 64 -14.58 31.57 -10.55
CA PRO A 64 -15.16 30.65 -11.51
C PRO A 64 -14.44 29.31 -11.37
N VAL A 65 -15.16 28.34 -10.79
CA VAL A 65 -14.67 26.95 -10.71
C VAL A 65 -14.62 26.47 -12.15
N THR A 66 -13.45 26.59 -12.76
CA THR A 66 -13.19 25.88 -14.02
C THR A 66 -13.33 24.41 -13.69
N ALA A 67 -14.47 23.82 -14.01
CA ALA A 67 -14.68 22.39 -13.88
C ALA A 67 -13.53 21.71 -14.63
N ASN A 68 -12.64 21.10 -13.90
CA ASN A 68 -11.53 20.38 -14.51
C ASN A 68 -12.14 19.28 -15.36
N ILE A 69 -12.04 19.39 -16.69
CA ILE A 69 -12.64 18.48 -17.67
C ILE A 69 -12.20 17.03 -17.40
N ASP A 70 -11.08 16.89 -16.71
CA ASP A 70 -10.51 15.59 -16.36
C ASP A 70 -11.03 14.99 -15.05
N THR A 71 -11.94 15.68 -14.33
CA THR A 71 -12.49 15.20 -13.08
C THR A 71 -13.49 14.07 -13.32
N LEU A 72 -13.24 12.90 -12.73
CA LEU A 72 -14.16 11.78 -12.75
C LEU A 72 -15.04 11.80 -11.50
N VAL A 73 -16.36 11.80 -11.69
CA VAL A 73 -17.33 11.81 -10.59
C VAL A 73 -18.21 10.58 -10.70
N VAL A 74 -18.13 9.70 -9.72
CA VAL A 74 -19.05 8.57 -9.55
C VAL A 74 -20.15 8.99 -8.61
N THR A 75 -21.38 9.00 -9.10
CA THR A 75 -22.57 9.34 -8.30
C THR A 75 -23.31 8.06 -7.92
N ILE A 76 -23.54 7.87 -6.63
CA ILE A 76 -24.41 6.85 -6.09
C ILE A 76 -25.81 7.47 -5.96
N LYS A 77 -26.80 6.89 -6.62
CA LYS A 77 -28.19 7.34 -6.51
C LYS A 77 -28.88 6.74 -5.29
N GLY A 78 -30.02 7.31 -4.90
CA GLY A 78 -30.86 6.79 -3.81
C GLY A 78 -31.33 5.34 -4.02
N ASP A 79 -31.48 4.91 -5.27
CA ASP A 79 -31.83 3.55 -5.68
C ASP A 79 -30.60 2.60 -5.71
N ARG A 80 -29.43 3.08 -5.27
CA ARG A 80 -28.14 2.36 -5.28
C ARG A 80 -27.58 2.07 -6.69
N SER A 81 -28.12 2.67 -7.73
CA SER A 81 -27.49 2.63 -9.06
C SER A 81 -26.29 3.58 -9.13
N LEU A 82 -25.35 3.27 -10.03
CA LEU A 82 -24.13 4.04 -10.22
C LEU A 82 -24.15 4.83 -11.53
N MET A 83 -23.58 6.02 -11.49
CA MET A 83 -23.34 6.87 -12.65
C MET A 83 -21.90 7.34 -12.66
N LEU A 84 -21.30 7.50 -13.86
CA LEU A 84 -19.98 8.10 -14.06
C LEU A 84 -20.10 9.34 -14.95
N ASN A 85 -19.79 10.52 -14.43
CA ASN A 85 -19.90 11.81 -15.15
C ASN A 85 -21.26 12.00 -15.87
N GLY A 86 -22.36 11.57 -15.25
CA GLY A 86 -23.68 11.63 -15.85
C GLY A 86 -24.06 10.43 -16.73
N LEU A 87 -23.13 9.59 -17.12
CA LEU A 87 -23.43 8.33 -17.80
C LEU A 87 -24.11 7.37 -16.83
N THR A 88 -25.31 6.95 -17.19
CA THR A 88 -26.09 5.98 -16.43
C THR A 88 -25.65 4.55 -16.77
N ASP A 89 -26.17 3.57 -16.03
CA ASP A 89 -25.94 2.16 -16.31
C ASP A 89 -24.48 1.70 -16.05
N MET A 90 -23.89 2.24 -14.97
CA MET A 90 -22.56 1.83 -14.51
C MET A 90 -22.60 0.68 -13.47
N GLY A 91 -23.75 -0.01 -13.38
CA GLY A 91 -24.00 -1.03 -12.39
C GLY A 91 -24.65 -0.51 -11.11
N SER A 92 -24.38 -1.15 -10.00
CA SER A 92 -24.94 -0.81 -8.69
C SER A 92 -23.90 -0.92 -7.60
N VAL A 93 -24.23 -0.51 -6.38
CA VAL A 93 -23.34 -0.67 -5.21
C VAL A 93 -22.98 -2.12 -4.90
N TYR A 94 -23.78 -3.08 -5.40
CA TYR A 94 -23.56 -4.52 -5.23
C TYR A 94 -22.77 -5.15 -6.38
N ASP A 95 -22.77 -4.48 -7.55
CA ASP A 95 -22.01 -4.88 -8.72
C ASP A 95 -21.35 -3.66 -9.37
N THR A 96 -20.08 -3.47 -9.07
CA THR A 96 -19.26 -2.38 -9.59
C THR A 96 -18.45 -2.77 -10.81
N SER A 97 -18.62 -3.99 -11.35
CA SER A 97 -17.77 -4.55 -12.41
C SER A 97 -17.73 -3.67 -13.64
N LYS A 98 -18.90 -3.17 -14.09
CA LYS A 98 -19.00 -2.30 -15.27
C LYS A 98 -18.33 -0.94 -15.03
N LEU A 99 -18.54 -0.35 -13.86
CA LEU A 99 -17.87 0.88 -13.46
C LEU A 99 -16.35 0.71 -13.45
N SER A 100 -15.88 -0.36 -12.81
CA SER A 100 -14.45 -0.65 -12.70
C SER A 100 -13.81 -0.86 -14.07
N ALA A 101 -14.44 -1.63 -14.96
CA ALA A 101 -13.97 -1.83 -16.33
C ALA A 101 -13.87 -0.49 -17.10
N THR A 102 -14.91 0.34 -17.00
CA THR A 102 -14.92 1.66 -17.66
C THR A 102 -13.81 2.57 -17.13
N LEU A 103 -13.56 2.56 -15.82
CA LEU A 103 -12.47 3.35 -15.22
C LEU A 103 -11.10 2.86 -15.68
N VAL A 104 -10.89 1.54 -15.75
CA VAL A 104 -9.63 0.97 -16.28
C VAL A 104 -9.39 1.44 -17.70
N ASP A 105 -10.39 1.35 -18.59
CA ASP A 105 -10.29 1.81 -19.98
C ASP A 105 -9.97 3.31 -20.06
N LEU A 106 -10.63 4.14 -19.25
CA LEU A 106 -10.36 5.58 -19.17
C LEU A 106 -8.93 5.87 -18.71
N PHE A 107 -8.44 5.16 -17.71
CA PHE A 107 -7.06 5.35 -17.23
C PHE A 107 -6.04 4.90 -18.27
N GLN A 108 -6.32 3.85 -19.03
CA GLN A 108 -5.48 3.43 -20.15
C GLN A 108 -5.48 4.46 -21.30
N GLN A 109 -6.63 5.07 -21.59
CA GLN A 109 -6.70 6.17 -22.55
C GLN A 109 -5.91 7.39 -22.09
N ARG A 110 -6.04 7.77 -20.81
CA ARG A 110 -5.24 8.86 -20.20
C ARG A 110 -3.75 8.59 -20.26
N LEU A 111 -3.33 7.34 -20.04
CA LEU A 111 -1.93 6.94 -20.16
C LEU A 111 -1.43 7.13 -21.61
N ARG A 112 -2.18 6.65 -22.60
CA ARG A 112 -1.84 6.83 -24.01
C ARG A 112 -1.81 8.29 -24.46
N ASN A 113 -2.65 9.12 -23.85
CA ASN A 113 -2.75 10.55 -24.17
C ASN A 113 -1.87 11.44 -23.28
N HIS A 114 -1.04 10.85 -22.41
CA HIS A 114 -0.18 11.57 -21.48
C HIS A 114 -0.92 12.61 -20.62
N ALA A 115 -2.15 12.27 -20.21
CA ALA A 115 -2.98 13.13 -19.37
C ALA A 115 -2.46 13.14 -17.93
N TYR A 116 -1.40 13.90 -17.71
CA TYR A 116 -0.73 13.95 -16.41
C TYR A 116 -1.45 14.86 -15.43
N ARG A 117 -1.40 14.48 -14.18
CA ARG A 117 -1.81 15.34 -13.05
C ARG A 117 -0.99 16.64 -13.07
N TYR A 118 -1.66 17.76 -12.88
CA TYR A 118 -1.02 19.09 -12.99
C TYR A 118 0.23 19.20 -12.11
N GLU A 119 0.16 18.73 -10.85
CA GLU A 119 1.28 18.81 -9.90
C GLU A 119 2.45 17.88 -10.23
N LEU A 120 2.23 16.89 -11.10
CA LEU A 120 3.21 15.86 -11.44
C LEU A 120 3.69 15.94 -12.90
N ARG A 121 3.22 16.91 -13.66
CA ARG A 121 3.54 17.06 -15.09
C ARG A 121 5.04 17.13 -15.36
N ASP A 122 5.75 17.87 -14.54
CA ASP A 122 7.19 18.15 -14.70
C ASP A 122 8.08 17.16 -13.94
N ARG A 123 7.49 16.16 -13.27
CA ARG A 123 8.20 15.16 -12.47
C ARG A 123 8.63 13.96 -13.35
N ALA A 124 9.63 14.19 -14.22
CA ALA A 124 10.17 13.14 -15.08
C ALA A 124 10.88 12.00 -14.31
N ASP A 125 11.17 12.22 -13.03
CA ASP A 125 11.71 11.21 -12.11
C ASP A 125 10.69 10.13 -11.71
N LEU A 126 9.40 10.38 -11.92
CA LEU A 126 8.31 9.45 -11.63
C LEU A 126 7.89 8.67 -12.88
N SER A 127 7.42 7.44 -12.68
CA SER A 127 6.86 6.66 -13.77
C SER A 127 5.62 7.34 -14.37
N GLU A 128 5.37 7.13 -15.66
CA GLU A 128 4.19 7.70 -16.33
C GLU A 128 2.88 7.31 -15.65
N GLU A 129 2.77 6.06 -15.22
CA GLU A 129 1.59 5.56 -14.50
C GLU A 129 1.31 6.33 -13.20
N THR A 130 2.36 6.78 -12.50
CA THR A 130 2.23 7.57 -11.27
C THR A 130 1.77 9.00 -11.56
N ARG A 131 2.16 9.53 -12.72
CA ARG A 131 1.86 10.92 -13.12
C ARG A 131 0.48 11.10 -13.71
N ILE A 132 -0.13 10.03 -14.23
CA ILE A 132 -1.45 10.08 -14.87
C ILE A 132 -2.53 10.53 -13.88
N GLU A 133 -3.45 11.35 -14.36
CA GLU A 133 -4.62 11.80 -13.59
C GLU A 133 -5.62 10.66 -13.42
N LYS A 134 -5.68 10.12 -12.19
CA LYS A 134 -6.56 9.01 -11.80
C LYS A 134 -7.49 9.40 -10.64
N THR A 135 -7.65 10.70 -10.39
CA THR A 135 -8.53 11.18 -9.33
C THR A 135 -9.98 10.88 -9.67
N VAL A 136 -10.69 10.29 -8.71
CA VAL A 136 -12.12 10.01 -8.80
C VAL A 136 -12.81 10.57 -7.56
N PHE A 137 -13.91 11.25 -7.73
CA PHE A 137 -14.78 11.71 -6.64
C PHE A 137 -16.00 10.83 -6.56
N ILE A 138 -16.36 10.40 -5.36
CA ILE A 138 -17.64 9.71 -5.10
C ILE A 138 -18.60 10.74 -4.53
N LYS A 139 -19.76 10.88 -5.17
CA LYS A 139 -20.87 11.69 -4.72
C LYS A 139 -22.00 10.77 -4.24
N ALA A 140 -22.39 10.91 -2.98
CA ALA A 140 -23.45 10.10 -2.40
C ALA A 140 -24.42 10.96 -1.57
N PRO A 141 -25.74 10.72 -1.65
CA PRO A 141 -26.68 11.33 -0.75
C PRO A 141 -26.55 10.77 0.66
N ARG A 142 -26.88 11.56 1.68
CA ARG A 142 -26.79 11.17 3.09
C ARG A 142 -27.62 9.93 3.46
N SER A 143 -28.65 9.63 2.66
CA SER A 143 -29.52 8.47 2.85
C SER A 143 -28.85 7.12 2.56
N ILE A 144 -27.72 7.12 1.85
CA ILE A 144 -27.01 5.90 1.51
C ILE A 144 -26.16 5.43 2.70
N PRO A 145 -26.28 4.16 3.11
CA PRO A 145 -25.44 3.58 4.16
C PRO A 145 -23.94 3.69 3.81
N TYR A 146 -23.12 4.02 4.78
CA TYR A 146 -21.66 4.12 4.59
C TYR A 146 -21.06 2.84 4.03
N ALA A 147 -21.57 1.66 4.43
CA ALA A 147 -21.12 0.38 3.90
C ALA A 147 -21.28 0.28 2.36
N ASP A 148 -22.32 0.87 1.79
CA ASP A 148 -22.53 0.89 0.35
C ASP A 148 -21.52 1.81 -0.34
N VAL A 149 -21.21 2.96 0.28
CA VAL A 149 -20.16 3.86 -0.22
C VAL A 149 -18.78 3.17 -0.21
N VAL A 150 -18.48 2.41 0.85
CA VAL A 150 -17.21 1.67 0.95
C VAL A 150 -17.10 0.61 -0.14
N ARG A 151 -18.16 -0.13 -0.47
CA ARG A 151 -18.15 -1.10 -1.58
C ARG A 151 -17.78 -0.45 -2.91
N VAL A 152 -18.40 0.70 -3.19
CA VAL A 152 -18.08 1.46 -4.41
C VAL A 152 -16.64 1.99 -4.37
N LEU A 153 -16.18 2.50 -3.23
CA LEU A 153 -14.82 2.94 -3.03
C LEU A 153 -13.80 1.82 -3.31
N ASP A 154 -14.07 0.60 -2.82
CA ASP A 154 -13.20 -0.55 -3.04
C ASP A 154 -13.16 -0.93 -4.53
N GLY A 155 -14.30 -0.93 -5.21
CA GLY A 155 -14.37 -1.17 -6.66
C GLY A 155 -13.58 -0.14 -7.47
N ILE A 156 -13.70 1.15 -7.14
CA ILE A 156 -13.00 2.26 -7.80
C ILE A 156 -11.49 2.15 -7.55
N LYS A 157 -11.08 1.84 -6.31
CA LYS A 157 -9.66 1.62 -5.97
C LYS A 157 -9.09 0.39 -6.67
N GLY A 158 -9.87 -0.68 -6.74
CA GLY A 158 -9.50 -1.88 -7.50
C GLY A 158 -9.25 -1.60 -8.98
N ALA A 159 -9.94 -0.61 -9.57
CA ALA A 159 -9.69 -0.13 -10.92
C ALA A 159 -8.43 0.77 -11.05
N GLY A 160 -7.75 1.08 -9.95
CA GLY A 160 -6.51 1.86 -9.94
C GLY A 160 -6.69 3.37 -9.70
N ALA A 161 -7.87 3.82 -9.28
CA ALA A 161 -8.09 5.24 -8.96
C ALA A 161 -7.27 5.68 -7.74
N SER A 162 -6.59 6.82 -7.85
CA SER A 162 -5.83 7.45 -6.79
C SER A 162 -5.50 8.91 -7.14
N PRO A 163 -5.82 9.87 -6.27
CA PRO A 163 -6.61 9.77 -5.04
C PRO A 163 -8.11 9.58 -5.30
N VAL A 164 -8.83 9.15 -4.27
CA VAL A 164 -10.31 9.12 -4.29
C VAL A 164 -10.83 10.12 -3.27
N GLY A 165 -11.69 11.03 -3.71
CA GLY A 165 -12.40 11.99 -2.87
C GLY A 165 -13.81 11.53 -2.57
N LEU A 166 -14.36 11.92 -1.41
CA LEU A 166 -15.76 11.68 -1.06
C LEU A 166 -16.46 13.02 -0.88
N GLN A 167 -17.54 13.20 -1.61
CA GLN A 167 -18.44 14.34 -1.47
C GLN A 167 -19.80 13.83 -0.98
N ILE A 168 -20.20 14.30 0.20
CA ILE A 168 -21.54 14.04 0.71
C ILE A 168 -22.43 15.17 0.20
N ASP A 169 -23.50 14.81 -0.50
CA ASP A 169 -24.45 15.78 -1.03
C ASP A 169 -25.61 15.96 -0.06
N ASP A 170 -25.94 17.22 0.21
CA ASP A 170 -27.08 17.60 1.03
C ASP A 170 -28.40 17.62 0.23
N LEU A 171 -28.39 17.08 -0.99
CA LEU A 171 -29.57 17.02 -1.82
C LEU A 171 -30.62 16.10 -1.18
N ASN A 172 -31.72 16.73 -0.73
CA ASN A 172 -32.98 16.08 -0.37
C ASN A 172 -33.61 15.44 -1.61
#